data_f32547cf2301f1885db2ab13a8f73615
#
_entry.id   f32547cf2301f1885db2ab13a8f73615
#
_cell.length_a   1.000
_cell.length_b   1.000
_cell.length_c   1.000
_cell.angle_alpha   90.00
_cell.angle_beta   90.00
_cell.angle_gamma   90.00
#
_symmetry.space_group_name_H-M   'P 1'
#
loop_
_entity.id
_entity.type
_entity.pdbx_description
1 polymer ?
#
loop_
_entity_poly.entity_id
_entity_poly.type
_entity_poly.pdbx_seq_one_letter_code
_entity_poly.pdbx_strand_id
1 'polypeptide(L)'
;MNKSKDIAFMGMLLGVMVISSWISIPMMVPFTLQTFAIFLTILVLGTWKGFFVVLSYIALGLVGLPVFSGFKSGVAAIAGPTGGYILGFLLTAIVTGKLLEFFPDKRSYRYFSMFIGLIICYIFGTFWFINMYTKAAMSFSKALSLCVIPFIIPDVLKILLADYIARLLKKVG
;
A
#
# COMPACT_ATOMS: atom_id res chain seq x y z
N MET A 1 -3.16 -15.88 -19.11
CA MET A 1 -4.33 -16.05 -18.22
C MET A 1 -5.57 -15.61 -18.98
N ASN A 2 -6.71 -16.26 -18.81
CA ASN A 2 -7.95 -15.86 -19.48
C ASN A 2 -8.47 -14.55 -18.87
N LYS A 3 -8.98 -13.59 -19.68
CA LYS A 3 -9.47 -12.27 -19.21
C LYS A 3 -10.40 -12.35 -18.00
N SER A 4 -11.32 -13.34 -17.99
CA SER A 4 -12.25 -13.55 -16.86
C SER A 4 -11.54 -13.94 -15.56
N LYS A 5 -10.50 -14.77 -15.63
CA LYS A 5 -9.70 -15.13 -14.46
C LYS A 5 -8.92 -13.93 -13.91
N ASP A 6 -8.37 -13.10 -14.80
CA ASP A 6 -7.66 -11.88 -14.40
C ASP A 6 -8.56 -10.92 -13.61
N ILE A 7 -9.77 -10.68 -14.12
CA ILE A 7 -10.76 -9.80 -13.48
C ILE A 7 -11.17 -10.38 -12.11
N ALA A 8 -11.40 -11.68 -12.02
CA ALA A 8 -11.74 -12.34 -10.75
C ALA A 8 -10.61 -12.18 -9.71
N PHE A 9 -9.35 -12.38 -10.12
CA PHE A 9 -8.19 -12.18 -9.23
C PHE A 9 -8.02 -10.71 -8.82
N MET A 10 -8.22 -9.77 -9.73
CA MET A 10 -8.21 -8.34 -9.40
C MET A 10 -9.28 -7.97 -8.38
N GLY A 11 -10.51 -8.46 -8.55
CA GLY A 11 -11.61 -8.25 -7.61
C GLY A 11 -11.34 -8.86 -6.23
N MET A 12 -10.80 -10.08 -6.20
CA MET A 12 -10.41 -10.74 -4.95
C MET A 12 -9.34 -9.96 -4.19
N LEU A 13 -8.28 -9.52 -4.88
CA LEU A 13 -7.20 -8.74 -4.25
C LEU A 13 -7.64 -7.33 -3.85
N LEU A 14 -8.60 -6.73 -4.57
CA LEU A 14 -9.27 -5.51 -4.14
C LEU A 14 -10.01 -5.74 -2.80
N GLY A 15 -10.76 -6.84 -2.67
CA GLY A 15 -11.40 -7.22 -1.41
C GLY A 15 -10.40 -7.44 -0.28
N VAL A 16 -9.28 -8.12 -0.55
CA VAL A 16 -8.17 -8.29 0.42
C VAL A 16 -7.63 -6.93 0.86
N MET A 17 -7.48 -5.97 -0.06
CA MET A 17 -6.99 -4.63 0.26
C MET A 17 -7.96 -3.87 1.17
N VAL A 18 -9.27 -3.96 0.90
CA VAL A 18 -10.32 -3.36 1.75
C VAL A 18 -10.29 -3.96 3.16
N ILE A 19 -10.31 -5.29 3.28
CA ILE A 19 -10.24 -5.97 4.59
C ILE A 19 -8.96 -5.59 5.34
N SER A 20 -7.82 -5.55 4.63
CA SER A 20 -6.53 -5.15 5.19
C SER A 20 -6.50 -3.72 5.72
N SER A 21 -7.33 -2.83 5.19
CA SER A 21 -7.47 -1.45 5.68
C SER A 21 -8.29 -1.38 6.97
N TRP A 22 -9.26 -2.27 7.15
CA TRP A 22 -10.10 -2.33 8.34
C TRP A 22 -9.36 -2.95 9.53
N ILE A 23 -8.39 -3.83 9.28
CA ILE A 23 -7.46 -4.31 10.31
C ILE A 23 -6.50 -3.18 10.62
N SER A 24 -6.89 -2.32 11.54
CA SER A 24 -6.16 -1.09 11.86
C SER A 24 -6.06 -0.84 13.36
N ILE A 25 -4.87 -0.39 13.79
CA ILE A 25 -4.65 0.14 15.13
C ILE A 25 -4.67 1.67 15.01
N PRO A 26 -5.55 2.36 15.76
CA PRO A 26 -5.66 3.81 15.66
C PRO A 26 -4.41 4.47 16.25
N MET A 27 -3.71 5.21 15.42
CA MET A 27 -2.53 6.03 15.73
C MET A 27 -2.62 7.34 14.95
N MET A 28 -1.61 8.22 15.07
CA MET A 28 -1.51 9.44 14.24
C MET A 28 -1.61 9.12 12.74
N VAL A 29 -0.79 8.20 12.27
CA VAL A 29 -0.96 7.46 11.03
C VAL A 29 -1.42 6.06 11.44
N PRO A 30 -2.62 5.59 11.03
CA PRO A 30 -3.12 4.29 11.44
C PRO A 30 -2.19 3.17 10.99
N PHE A 31 -1.87 2.27 11.90
CA PHE A 31 -1.22 1.02 11.54
C PHE A 31 -2.24 0.10 10.89
N THR A 32 -2.00 -0.34 9.66
CA THR A 32 -2.90 -1.21 8.89
C THR A 32 -2.14 -2.33 8.19
N LEU A 33 -2.86 -3.31 7.66
CA LEU A 33 -2.29 -4.32 6.77
C LEU A 33 -2.29 -3.91 5.28
N GLN A 34 -2.58 -2.65 4.96
CA GLN A 34 -2.68 -2.19 3.56
C GLN A 34 -1.40 -2.38 2.76
N THR A 35 -0.23 -2.08 3.32
CA THR A 35 1.07 -2.26 2.65
C THR A 35 1.31 -3.72 2.27
N PHE A 36 0.92 -4.68 3.13
CA PHE A 36 0.92 -6.09 2.79
C PHE A 36 0.05 -6.40 1.56
N ALA A 37 -1.20 -5.91 1.56
CA ALA A 37 -2.14 -6.15 0.46
C ALA A 37 -1.65 -5.56 -0.87
N ILE A 38 -1.02 -4.37 -0.83
CA ILE A 38 -0.44 -3.73 -2.02
C ILE A 38 0.69 -4.59 -2.58
N PHE A 39 1.66 -4.99 -1.76
CA PHE A 39 2.78 -5.82 -2.21
C PHE A 39 2.30 -7.17 -2.72
N LEU A 40 1.36 -7.83 -2.02
CA LEU A 40 0.76 -9.07 -2.47
C LEU A 40 0.12 -8.91 -3.87
N THR A 41 -0.65 -7.84 -4.05
CA THR A 41 -1.34 -7.53 -5.31
C THR A 41 -0.34 -7.38 -6.46
N ILE A 42 0.74 -6.63 -6.25
CA ILE A 42 1.77 -6.40 -7.27
C ILE A 42 2.53 -7.69 -7.58
N LEU A 43 2.89 -8.47 -6.56
CA LEU A 43 3.60 -9.75 -6.74
C LEU A 43 2.79 -10.79 -7.50
N VAL A 44 1.46 -10.78 -7.35
CA VAL A 44 0.55 -11.74 -8.00
C VAL A 44 0.13 -11.29 -9.39
N LEU A 45 -0.24 -10.03 -9.55
CA LEU A 45 -0.84 -9.50 -10.78
C LEU A 45 0.15 -8.77 -11.69
N GLY A 46 1.33 -8.43 -11.19
CA GLY A 46 2.29 -7.56 -11.88
C GLY A 46 1.91 -6.08 -11.79
N THR A 47 2.71 -5.23 -12.46
CA THR A 47 2.67 -3.78 -12.31
C THR A 47 1.32 -3.17 -12.65
N TRP A 48 0.86 -3.34 -13.89
CA TRP A 48 -0.29 -2.61 -14.39
C TRP A 48 -1.61 -3.08 -13.79
N LYS A 49 -1.83 -4.40 -13.69
CA LYS A 49 -3.04 -4.93 -13.05
C LYS A 49 -3.06 -4.59 -11.56
N GLY A 50 -1.91 -4.68 -10.88
CA GLY A 50 -1.75 -4.26 -9.49
C GLY A 50 -2.05 -2.77 -9.30
N PHE A 51 -1.50 -1.91 -10.16
CA PHE A 51 -1.80 -0.48 -10.16
C PHE A 51 -3.29 -0.19 -10.30
N PHE A 52 -3.97 -0.86 -11.24
CA PHE A 52 -5.41 -0.66 -11.42
C PHE A 52 -6.25 -1.15 -10.24
N VAL A 53 -5.81 -2.19 -9.51
CA VAL A 53 -6.46 -2.61 -8.26
C VAL A 53 -6.31 -1.52 -7.19
N VAL A 54 -5.11 -0.97 -7.00
CA VAL A 54 -4.88 0.13 -6.04
C VAL A 54 -5.68 1.38 -6.43
N LEU A 55 -5.71 1.72 -7.72
CA LEU A 55 -6.49 2.84 -8.24
C LEU A 55 -7.99 2.64 -7.98
N SER A 56 -8.51 1.43 -8.25
CA SER A 56 -9.91 1.08 -7.97
C SER A 56 -10.24 1.18 -6.49
N TYR A 57 -9.34 0.72 -5.61
CA TYR A 57 -9.50 0.86 -4.17
C TYR A 57 -9.66 2.34 -3.75
N ILE A 58 -8.80 3.21 -4.27
CA ILE A 58 -8.88 4.66 -3.99
C ILE A 58 -10.16 5.26 -4.57
N ALA A 59 -10.54 4.89 -5.79
CA ALA A 59 -11.77 5.35 -6.42
C ALA A 59 -13.02 4.96 -5.63
N LEU A 60 -13.10 3.71 -5.16
CA LEU A 60 -14.19 3.26 -4.28
C LEU A 60 -14.28 4.08 -2.99
N GLY A 61 -13.14 4.38 -2.39
CA GLY A 61 -13.09 5.25 -1.22
C GLY A 61 -13.55 6.68 -1.50
N LEU A 62 -13.16 7.24 -2.66
CA LEU A 62 -13.55 8.59 -3.08
C LEU A 62 -15.06 8.72 -3.33
N VAL A 63 -15.71 7.71 -3.91
CA VAL A 63 -17.17 7.72 -4.13
C VAL A 63 -17.97 7.46 -2.86
N GLY A 64 -17.29 7.30 -1.70
CA GLY A 64 -17.96 7.24 -0.39
C GLY A 64 -18.08 5.84 0.21
N LEU A 65 -17.55 4.80 -0.42
CA LEU A 65 -17.50 3.48 0.21
C LEU A 65 -16.47 3.47 1.36
N PRO A 66 -16.81 2.88 2.52
CA PRO A 66 -15.97 2.93 3.73
C PRO A 66 -14.80 1.95 3.65
N VAL A 67 -13.95 2.10 2.61
CA VAL A 67 -12.84 1.20 2.30
C VAL A 67 -11.52 1.62 2.94
N PHE A 68 -11.40 2.82 3.50
CA PHE A 68 -10.17 3.28 4.15
C PHE A 68 -10.11 2.87 5.63
N SER A 69 -8.94 3.01 6.24
CA SER A 69 -8.71 2.70 7.65
C SER A 69 -9.70 3.41 8.57
N GLY A 70 -10.23 2.67 9.55
CA GLY A 70 -11.27 3.16 10.44
C GLY A 70 -12.61 3.39 9.74
N PHE A 71 -12.91 2.64 8.68
CA PHE A 71 -14.13 2.74 7.87
C PHE A 71 -14.35 4.12 7.26
N LYS A 72 -13.29 4.87 7.05
CA LYS A 72 -13.34 6.20 6.44
C LYS A 72 -13.57 6.12 4.94
N SER A 73 -14.11 7.21 4.38
CA SER A 73 -14.38 7.36 2.95
C SER A 73 -14.44 8.83 2.54
N GLY A 74 -14.62 9.05 1.25
CA GLY A 74 -14.80 10.36 0.65
C GLY A 74 -13.51 11.16 0.48
N VAL A 75 -13.65 12.33 -0.16
CA VAL A 75 -12.54 13.24 -0.44
C VAL A 75 -11.85 13.70 0.85
N ALA A 76 -12.59 13.86 1.95
CA ALA A 76 -12.04 14.28 3.23
C ALA A 76 -10.98 13.30 3.79
N ALA A 77 -11.09 12.00 3.52
CA ALA A 77 -10.10 11.02 3.95
C ALA A 77 -8.77 11.20 3.17
N ILE A 78 -8.85 11.53 1.88
CA ILE A 78 -7.68 11.78 1.03
C ILE A 78 -7.10 13.19 1.23
N ALA A 79 -7.95 14.18 1.44
CA ALA A 79 -7.49 15.53 1.76
C ALA A 79 -6.95 15.66 3.20
N GLY A 80 -7.14 14.65 4.03
CA GLY A 80 -6.65 14.63 5.42
C GLY A 80 -5.15 14.33 5.53
N PRO A 81 -4.61 14.34 6.78
CA PRO A 81 -3.18 14.13 7.03
C PRO A 81 -2.62 12.80 6.50
N THR A 82 -3.43 11.76 6.45
CA THR A 82 -3.02 10.42 5.98
C THR A 82 -3.22 10.20 4.48
N GLY A 83 -3.83 11.16 3.78
CA GLY A 83 -4.12 11.05 2.35
C GLY A 83 -2.89 10.84 1.48
N GLY A 84 -1.76 11.43 1.86
CA GLY A 84 -0.50 11.24 1.17
C GLY A 84 -0.03 9.77 1.16
N TYR A 85 -0.30 9.00 2.21
CA TYR A 85 -0.02 7.56 2.23
C TYR A 85 -0.93 6.81 1.27
N ILE A 86 -2.23 7.17 1.24
CA ILE A 86 -3.20 6.57 0.32
C ILE A 86 -2.79 6.82 -1.14
N LEU A 87 -2.43 8.05 -1.49
CA LEU A 87 -1.92 8.39 -2.82
C LEU A 87 -0.53 7.77 -3.07
N GLY A 88 0.30 7.70 -2.05
CA GLY A 88 1.60 7.04 -2.07
C GLY A 88 1.52 5.55 -2.45
N PHE A 89 0.40 4.88 -2.19
CA PHE A 89 0.18 3.49 -2.61
C PHE A 89 0.23 3.31 -4.14
N LEU A 90 -0.22 4.31 -4.91
CA LEU A 90 -0.11 4.28 -6.37
C LEU A 90 1.36 4.33 -6.82
N LEU A 91 2.14 5.22 -6.19
CA LEU A 91 3.58 5.32 -6.47
C LEU A 91 4.30 4.03 -6.08
N THR A 92 3.96 3.47 -4.90
CA THR A 92 4.47 2.18 -4.44
C THR A 92 4.17 1.07 -5.45
N ALA A 93 2.94 1.02 -5.97
CA ALA A 93 2.53 0.01 -6.94
C ALA A 93 3.35 0.11 -8.24
N ILE A 94 3.50 1.31 -8.79
CA ILE A 94 4.25 1.54 -10.04
C ILE A 94 5.73 1.21 -9.83
N VAL A 95 6.35 1.79 -8.79
CA VAL A 95 7.80 1.65 -8.59
C VAL A 95 8.16 0.21 -8.26
N THR A 96 7.47 -0.42 -7.30
CA THR A 96 7.71 -1.83 -6.97
C THR A 96 7.54 -2.72 -8.20
N GLY A 97 6.43 -2.52 -8.94
CA GLY A 97 6.14 -3.32 -10.11
C GLY A 97 7.19 -3.15 -11.22
N LYS A 98 7.60 -1.91 -11.52
CA LYS A 98 8.63 -1.63 -12.52
C LYS A 98 10.00 -2.19 -12.15
N LEU A 99 10.37 -2.11 -10.88
CA LEU A 99 11.61 -2.73 -10.41
C LEU A 99 11.57 -4.26 -10.52
N LEU A 100 10.41 -4.88 -10.26
CA LEU A 100 10.23 -6.32 -10.45
C LEU A 100 10.28 -6.75 -11.91
N GLU A 101 9.87 -5.89 -12.85
CA GLU A 101 10.01 -6.14 -14.29
C GLU A 101 11.47 -5.97 -14.76
N PHE A 102 12.20 -5.01 -14.17
CA PHE A 102 13.57 -4.67 -14.56
C PHE A 102 14.59 -5.68 -14.04
N PHE A 103 14.44 -6.15 -12.80
CA PHE A 103 15.40 -7.07 -12.19
C PHE A 103 15.02 -8.54 -12.42
N PRO A 104 16.02 -9.46 -12.46
CA PRO A 104 15.77 -10.90 -12.50
C PRO A 104 14.87 -11.38 -11.35
N ASP A 105 14.03 -12.39 -11.59
CA ASP A 105 13.14 -12.96 -10.57
C ASP A 105 13.93 -13.77 -9.51
N LYS A 106 14.78 -13.07 -8.76
CA LYS A 106 15.48 -13.58 -7.59
C LYS A 106 14.85 -13.01 -6.33
N ARG A 107 14.83 -13.79 -5.27
CA ARG A 107 14.24 -13.41 -3.98
C ARG A 107 14.78 -12.08 -3.43
N SER A 108 16.09 -11.86 -3.54
CA SER A 108 16.75 -10.62 -3.10
C SER A 108 16.24 -9.38 -3.84
N TYR A 109 16.06 -9.48 -5.15
CA TYR A 109 15.55 -8.36 -5.95
C TYR A 109 14.06 -8.07 -5.68
N ARG A 110 13.26 -9.10 -5.37
CA ARG A 110 11.86 -8.89 -4.94
C ARG A 110 11.80 -8.10 -3.65
N TYR A 111 12.59 -8.47 -2.65
CA TYR A 111 12.66 -7.69 -1.41
C TYR A 111 13.18 -6.27 -1.64
N PHE A 112 14.25 -6.12 -2.40
CA PHE A 112 14.78 -4.80 -2.77
C PHE A 112 13.70 -3.91 -3.40
N SER A 113 12.95 -4.43 -4.38
CA SER A 113 11.89 -3.68 -5.06
C SER A 113 10.76 -3.26 -4.10
N MET A 114 10.34 -4.14 -3.19
CA MET A 114 9.33 -3.83 -2.19
C MET A 114 9.83 -2.80 -1.17
N PHE A 115 11.09 -2.89 -0.73
CA PHE A 115 11.68 -1.90 0.16
C PHE A 115 11.77 -0.52 -0.47
N ILE A 116 12.17 -0.42 -1.74
CA ILE A 116 12.18 0.87 -2.45
C ILE A 116 10.76 1.43 -2.56
N GLY A 117 9.77 0.61 -2.92
CA GLY A 117 8.37 1.03 -2.94
C GLY A 117 7.86 1.52 -1.58
N LEU A 118 8.23 0.84 -0.49
CA LEU A 118 7.90 1.24 0.88
C LEU A 118 8.52 2.59 1.23
N ILE A 119 9.80 2.79 0.92
CA ILE A 119 10.52 4.06 1.16
C ILE A 119 9.81 5.21 0.44
N ILE A 120 9.39 5.02 -0.80
CA ILE A 120 8.66 6.04 -1.57
C ILE A 120 7.32 6.36 -0.91
N CYS A 121 6.60 5.35 -0.42
CA CYS A 121 5.37 5.55 0.33
C CYS A 121 5.62 6.39 1.58
N TYR A 122 6.66 6.10 2.34
CA TYR A 122 7.03 6.85 3.53
C TYR A 122 7.42 8.30 3.21
N ILE A 123 8.24 8.52 2.18
CA ILE A 123 8.66 9.87 1.78
C ILE A 123 7.43 10.70 1.40
N PHE A 124 6.62 10.19 0.48
CA PHE A 124 5.46 10.93 -0.02
C PHE A 124 4.40 11.14 1.08
N GLY A 125 4.09 10.10 1.85
CA GLY A 125 3.12 10.17 2.94
C GLY A 125 3.55 11.11 4.06
N THR A 126 4.83 11.05 4.47
CA THR A 126 5.36 11.91 5.55
C THR A 126 5.43 13.37 5.09
N PHE A 127 5.89 13.63 3.86
CA PHE A 127 5.89 14.98 3.28
C PHE A 127 4.48 15.57 3.25
N TRP A 128 3.49 14.81 2.78
CA TRP A 128 2.09 15.21 2.80
C TRP A 128 1.59 15.50 4.21
N PHE A 129 1.89 14.58 5.15
CA PHE A 129 1.48 14.69 6.55
C PHE A 129 1.97 15.99 7.19
N ILE A 130 3.25 16.35 6.99
CA ILE A 130 3.84 17.59 7.51
C ILE A 130 3.09 18.81 6.97
N ASN A 131 2.79 18.83 5.67
CA ASN A 131 2.12 19.97 5.03
C ASN A 131 0.63 20.09 5.41
N MET A 132 -0.03 18.95 5.70
CA MET A 132 -1.45 18.93 6.09
C MET A 132 -1.67 19.08 7.60
N TYR A 133 -0.63 18.92 8.41
CA TYR A 133 -0.74 19.01 9.86
C TYR A 133 -0.59 20.47 10.33
N THR A 134 -1.68 21.21 10.26
CA THR A 134 -1.68 22.67 10.47
C THR A 134 -1.68 23.13 11.94
N LYS A 135 -1.83 22.24 12.92
CA LYS A 135 -2.03 22.61 14.34
C LYS A 135 -0.75 22.97 15.11
N ALA A 136 0.43 22.66 14.59
CA ALA A 136 1.73 23.11 15.12
C ALA A 136 2.78 22.89 14.03
N ALA A 137 3.79 23.76 13.96
CA ALA A 137 4.96 23.51 13.10
C ALA A 137 5.61 22.17 13.49
N MET A 138 5.33 21.12 12.71
CA MET A 138 5.86 19.79 12.96
C MET A 138 7.25 19.70 12.36
N SER A 139 8.27 19.48 13.19
CA SER A 139 9.62 19.26 12.69
C SER A 139 9.69 17.93 11.92
N PHE A 140 10.55 17.86 10.92
CA PHE A 140 10.77 16.66 10.13
C PHE A 140 11.13 15.44 11.00
N SER A 141 12.00 15.64 12.00
CA SER A 141 12.39 14.60 12.95
C SER A 141 11.20 14.05 13.74
N LYS A 142 10.30 14.92 14.21
CA LYS A 142 9.08 14.50 14.90
C LYS A 142 8.13 13.75 13.99
N ALA A 143 7.98 14.17 12.72
CA ALA A 143 7.18 13.45 11.75
C ALA A 143 7.74 12.05 11.46
N LEU A 144 9.06 11.90 11.31
CA LEU A 144 9.69 10.59 11.13
C LEU A 144 9.44 9.66 12.32
N SER A 145 9.55 10.15 13.56
CA SER A 145 9.34 9.34 14.75
C SER A 145 7.89 8.89 14.93
N LEU A 146 6.92 9.64 14.42
CA LEU A 146 5.49 9.31 14.51
C LEU A 146 4.99 8.50 13.31
N CYS A 147 5.51 8.77 12.11
CA CYS A 147 4.94 8.29 10.87
C CYS A 147 5.77 7.19 10.19
N VAL A 148 7.03 6.97 10.61
CA VAL A 148 7.92 6.00 9.95
C VAL A 148 8.48 4.99 10.95
N ILE A 149 9.15 5.46 12.00
CA ILE A 149 9.88 4.58 12.95
C ILE A 149 9.02 3.45 13.49
N PRO A 150 7.76 3.66 13.97
CA PRO A 150 6.94 2.59 14.53
C PRO A 150 6.52 1.53 13.49
N PHE A 151 6.58 1.89 12.21
CA PHE A 151 6.10 1.04 11.10
C PHE A 151 7.20 0.18 10.48
N ILE A 152 8.49 0.51 10.69
CA ILE A 152 9.60 -0.20 10.03
C ILE A 152 9.55 -1.70 10.28
N ILE A 153 9.51 -2.13 11.56
CA ILE A 153 9.50 -3.56 11.90
C ILE A 153 8.24 -4.25 11.38
N PRO A 154 7.03 -3.74 11.65
CA PRO A 154 5.81 -4.34 11.10
C PRO A 154 5.77 -4.39 9.57
N ASP A 155 6.25 -3.38 8.88
CA ASP A 155 6.22 -3.36 7.41
C ASP A 155 7.24 -4.33 6.80
N VAL A 156 8.38 -4.56 7.45
CA VAL A 156 9.28 -5.66 7.09
C VAL A 156 8.57 -7.02 7.18
N LEU A 157 7.83 -7.26 8.26
CA LEU A 157 7.06 -8.51 8.42
C LEU A 157 5.97 -8.64 7.34
N LYS A 158 5.29 -7.56 6.98
CA LYS A 158 4.30 -7.54 5.90
C LYS A 158 4.91 -7.84 4.53
N ILE A 159 6.11 -7.32 4.25
CA ILE A 159 6.86 -7.63 3.03
C ILE A 159 7.19 -9.14 2.96
N LEU A 160 7.68 -9.71 4.06
CA LEU A 160 7.99 -11.14 4.13
C LEU A 160 6.74 -12.00 3.94
N LEU A 161 5.64 -11.62 4.57
CA LEU A 161 4.35 -12.30 4.45
C LEU A 161 3.79 -12.21 3.03
N ALA A 162 3.88 -11.04 2.38
CA ALA A 162 3.43 -10.84 1.01
C ALA A 162 4.20 -11.73 0.02
N ASP A 163 5.54 -11.79 0.13
CA ASP A 163 6.35 -12.69 -0.70
C ASP A 163 6.02 -14.16 -0.44
N TYR A 164 5.81 -14.55 0.82
CA TYR A 164 5.46 -15.92 1.18
C TYR A 164 4.12 -16.34 0.54
N ILE A 165 3.06 -15.54 0.74
CA ILE A 165 1.72 -15.83 0.21
C ILE A 165 1.71 -15.75 -1.32
N ALA A 166 2.37 -14.76 -1.93
CA ALA A 166 2.46 -14.67 -3.38
C ALA A 166 3.08 -15.93 -4.01
N ARG A 167 4.10 -16.51 -3.37
CA ARG A 167 4.72 -17.76 -3.83
C ARG A 167 3.79 -18.97 -3.69
N LEU A 168 2.98 -19.03 -2.63
CA LEU A 168 1.99 -20.08 -2.48
C LEU A 168 0.92 -19.99 -3.58
N LEU A 169 0.41 -18.81 -3.84
CA LEU A 169 -0.59 -18.58 -4.90
C LEU A 169 -0.07 -18.92 -6.30
N LYS A 170 1.19 -18.63 -6.60
CA LYS A 170 1.83 -18.98 -7.87
C LYS A 170 2.06 -20.48 -8.06
N LYS A 171 2.06 -21.27 -7.00
CA LYS A 171 2.20 -22.75 -7.08
C LYS A 171 0.86 -23.46 -7.35
N VAL A 172 -0.26 -22.80 -7.05
CA VAL A 172 -1.60 -23.41 -7.13
C VAL A 172 -2.33 -23.03 -8.42
N GLY A 173 -1.93 -21.98 -9.11
CA GLY A 173 -2.52 -21.48 -10.35
C GLY A 173 -1.63 -21.68 -11.55
#